data_2acb6766d342bdcc7b129b3e10b5a6a8
#
_entry.id   2acb6766d342bdcc7b129b3e10b5a6a8
#
_cell.length_a   1.000
_cell.length_b   1.000
_cell.length_c   1.000
_cell.angle_alpha   90.00
_cell.angle_beta   90.00
_cell.angle_gamma   90.00
#
_symmetry.space_group_name_H-M   'P 1'
#
loop_
_entity.id
_entity.type
_entity.pdbx_description
1 polymer ?
#
loop_
_entity_poly.entity_id
_entity_poly.type
_entity_poly.pdbx_seq_one_letter_code
_entity_poly.pdbx_strand_id
1 'polypeptide(L)' 'MLIYVVYSEGFESNAKSLRTAVKNEWSDASVNLMGAYGKTDSFAKYQIQINKDIIYSSESVTDNTTIINLIKERL' A
#
# COMPACT_ATOMS: atom_id res chain seq x y z
N MET A 1 2.48 3.28 13.64
CA MET A 1 1.91 3.59 12.31
C MET A 1 1.36 2.31 11.71
N LEU A 2 0.11 2.33 11.32
CA LEU A 2 -0.57 1.18 10.75
C LEU A 2 -0.88 1.43 9.28
N ILE A 3 -0.35 0.57 8.43
CA ILE A 3 -0.50 0.72 6.98
C ILE A 3 -1.16 -0.52 6.42
N TYR A 4 -2.16 -0.33 5.57
CA TYR A 4 -2.80 -1.40 4.82
C TYR A 4 -2.47 -1.24 3.35
N VAL A 5 -2.04 -2.32 2.71
CA VAL A 5 -1.83 -2.36 1.27
C VAL A 5 -2.85 -3.35 0.71
N VAL A 6 -3.86 -2.82 0.03
CA VAL A 6 -4.90 -3.62 -0.60
C VAL A 6 -4.55 -3.76 -2.08
N TYR A 7 -4.41 -4.99 -2.55
CA TYR A 7 -3.93 -5.23 -3.91
C TYR A 7 -4.77 -6.30 -4.60
N SER A 8 -4.89 -6.18 -5.91
CA SER A 8 -5.56 -7.21 -6.69
C SER A 8 -4.55 -8.24 -7.16
N GLU A 9 -5.07 -9.34 -7.73
CA GLU A 9 -4.24 -10.39 -8.28
C GLU A 9 -3.25 -9.79 -9.29
N GLY A 10 -2.00 -10.22 -9.21
CA GLY A 10 -0.93 -9.73 -10.06
C GLY A 10 -0.07 -8.65 -9.43
N PHE A 11 -0.52 -8.04 -8.32
CA PHE A 11 0.23 -6.98 -7.66
C PHE A 11 0.82 -7.39 -6.32
N GLU A 12 0.83 -8.71 -6.03
CA GLU A 12 1.32 -9.19 -4.75
C GLU A 12 2.81 -8.87 -4.53
N SER A 13 3.63 -9.05 -5.55
CA SER A 13 5.07 -8.77 -5.43
C SER A 13 5.32 -7.29 -5.18
N ASN A 14 4.52 -6.42 -5.79
CA ASN A 14 4.62 -4.98 -5.54
C ASN A 14 4.27 -4.64 -4.11
N ALA A 15 3.21 -5.27 -3.58
CA ALA A 15 2.79 -5.05 -2.20
C ALA A 15 3.87 -5.51 -1.22
N LYS A 16 4.49 -6.66 -1.47
CA LYS A 16 5.56 -7.18 -0.62
C LYS A 16 6.80 -6.29 -0.67
N SER A 17 7.13 -5.78 -1.85
CA SER A 17 8.25 -4.87 -2.01
C SER A 17 8.00 -3.57 -1.25
N LEU A 18 6.79 -3.05 -1.32
CA LEU A 18 6.43 -1.84 -0.58
C LEU A 18 6.53 -2.07 0.93
N ARG A 19 6.07 -3.23 1.41
CA ARG A 19 6.17 -3.55 2.83
C ARG A 19 7.63 -3.48 3.30
N THR A 20 8.52 -4.08 2.53
CA THR A 20 9.95 -4.07 2.86
C THR A 20 10.48 -2.64 2.89
N ALA A 21 10.14 -1.83 1.89
CA ALA A 21 10.61 -0.44 1.82
C ALA A 21 10.09 0.39 2.99
N VAL A 22 8.83 0.20 3.37
CA VAL A 22 8.25 0.93 4.50
C VAL A 22 8.92 0.53 5.81
N LYS A 23 9.17 -0.75 6.01
CA LYS A 23 9.81 -1.21 7.24
C LYS A 23 11.27 -0.82 7.32
N ASN A 24 11.93 -0.58 6.20
CA ASN A 24 13.29 -0.03 6.20
C ASN A 24 13.29 1.44 6.60
N GLU A 25 12.22 2.18 6.27
CA GLU A 25 12.11 3.59 6.61
C GLU A 25 11.60 3.79 8.04
N TRP A 26 10.64 2.96 8.46
CA TRP A 26 10.04 3.01 9.80
C TRP A 26 9.96 1.60 10.35
N SER A 27 10.99 1.21 11.14
CA SER A 27 11.12 -0.17 11.60
C SER A 27 9.97 -0.62 12.50
N ASP A 28 9.28 0.31 13.14
CA ASP A 28 8.15 0.00 14.03
C ASP A 28 6.80 0.06 13.34
N ALA A 29 6.77 0.32 12.02
CA ALA A 29 5.51 0.35 11.29
C ALA A 29 4.90 -1.04 11.18
N SER A 30 3.58 -1.12 11.31
CA SER A 30 2.81 -2.32 11.02
C SER A 30 2.28 -2.21 9.59
N VAL A 31 2.63 -3.16 8.74
CA VAL A 31 2.17 -3.17 7.35
C VAL A 31 1.41 -4.46 7.10
N ASN A 32 0.13 -4.32 6.78
CA ASN A 32 -0.75 -5.45 6.51
C ASN A 32 -1.05 -5.51 5.02
N LEU A 33 -0.80 -6.66 4.41
CA LEU A 33 -1.08 -6.89 3.00
C LEU A 33 -2.44 -7.58 2.88
N MET A 34 -3.32 -7.03 2.07
CA MET A 34 -4.66 -7.56 1.90
C MET A 34 -4.94 -7.83 0.43
N GLY A 35 -4.96 -9.11 0.07
CA GLY A 35 -5.29 -9.51 -1.30
C GLY A 35 -6.79 -9.43 -1.51
N ALA A 36 -7.22 -8.72 -2.54
CA ALA A 36 -8.63 -8.53 -2.85
C ALA A 36 -8.96 -9.23 -4.16
N TYR A 37 -8.66 -10.51 -4.22
CA TYR A 37 -8.87 -11.30 -5.43
C TYR A 37 -10.36 -11.46 -5.71
N GLY A 38 -10.73 -11.31 -6.97
CA GLY A 38 -12.12 -11.46 -7.39
C GLY A 38 -13.01 -10.25 -7.12
N LYS A 39 -12.49 -9.21 -6.50
CA LYS A 39 -13.25 -7.98 -6.20
C LYS A 39 -12.77 -6.87 -7.11
N THR A 40 -13.19 -6.92 -8.37
CA THR A 40 -12.64 -6.03 -9.38
C THR A 40 -13.39 -4.72 -9.55
N ASP A 41 -14.61 -4.62 -9.00
CA ASP A 41 -15.48 -3.49 -9.32
C ASP A 41 -15.63 -2.47 -8.21
N SER A 42 -15.19 -2.79 -7.00
CA SER A 42 -15.51 -1.95 -5.84
C SER A 42 -14.34 -1.15 -5.30
N PHE A 43 -13.15 -1.31 -5.87
CA PHE A 43 -11.98 -0.55 -5.42
C PHE A 43 -10.93 -0.52 -6.52
N ALA A 44 -9.98 0.40 -6.39
CA ALA A 44 -8.83 0.46 -7.27
C ALA A 44 -7.95 -0.77 -7.06
N LYS A 45 -7.19 -1.15 -8.06
CA LYS A 45 -6.39 -2.38 -8.02
C LYS A 45 -5.20 -2.31 -7.09
N TYR A 46 -4.83 -1.12 -6.64
CA TYR A 46 -3.72 -0.93 -5.70
C TYR A 46 -4.08 0.26 -4.82
N GLN A 47 -4.23 0.02 -3.52
CA GLN A 47 -4.70 1.05 -2.61
C GLN A 47 -3.88 1.00 -1.32
N ILE A 48 -3.44 2.15 -0.88
CA ILE A 48 -2.64 2.29 0.34
C ILE A 48 -3.43 3.11 1.35
N GLN A 49 -3.55 2.58 2.57
CA GLN A 49 -4.23 3.28 3.66
C GLN A 49 -3.26 3.45 4.83
N ILE A 50 -3.32 4.59 5.48
CA ILE A 50 -2.59 4.83 6.71
C ILE A 50 -3.58 5.28 7.77
N ASN A 51 -3.68 4.51 8.88
CA ASN A 51 -4.62 4.80 9.97
C ASN A 51 -6.04 5.03 9.45
N LYS A 52 -6.47 4.21 8.47
CA LYS A 52 -7.79 4.23 7.84
C LYS A 52 -7.99 5.30 6.77
N ASP A 53 -7.04 6.20 6.57
CA ASP A 53 -7.13 7.19 5.50
C ASP A 53 -6.49 6.64 4.23
N ILE A 54 -7.20 6.73 3.12
CA ILE A 54 -6.67 6.31 1.83
C ILE A 54 -5.73 7.39 1.32
N ILE A 55 -4.45 7.05 1.13
CA ILE A 55 -3.46 8.00 0.66
C ILE A 55 -3.08 7.77 -0.81
N TYR A 56 -3.39 6.60 -1.34
CA TYR A 56 -3.14 6.27 -2.75
C TYR A 56 -4.19 5.26 -3.19
N SER A 57 -4.75 5.47 -4.37
CA SER A 57 -5.74 4.54 -4.92
C SER A 57 -5.68 4.66 -6.43
N SER A 58 -5.36 3.57 -7.13
CA SER A 58 -5.19 3.61 -8.57
C SER A 58 -5.38 2.23 -9.18
N GLU A 59 -5.65 2.22 -10.47
CA GLU A 59 -5.70 1.00 -11.28
C GLU A 59 -4.31 0.46 -11.57
N SER A 60 -3.27 1.24 -11.31
CA SER A 60 -1.89 0.86 -11.58
C SER A 60 -1.03 1.05 -10.35
N VAL A 61 0.12 0.37 -10.36
CA VAL A 61 1.09 0.46 -9.26
C VAL A 61 2.03 1.63 -9.54
N THR A 62 2.41 2.35 -8.49
CA THR A 62 3.46 3.34 -8.58
C THR A 62 4.70 2.82 -7.84
N ASP A 63 5.82 3.54 -7.94
CA ASP A 63 7.04 3.10 -7.27
C ASP A 63 6.95 3.32 -5.76
N ASN A 64 7.79 2.59 -5.02
CA ASN A 64 7.76 2.64 -3.56
C ASN A 64 8.16 4.01 -3.03
N THR A 65 9.06 4.70 -3.70
CA THR A 65 9.50 6.03 -3.28
C THR A 65 8.34 7.02 -3.26
N THR A 66 7.48 6.96 -4.27
CA THR A 66 6.30 7.82 -4.32
C THR A 66 5.38 7.56 -3.13
N ILE A 67 5.14 6.29 -2.82
CA ILE A 67 4.29 5.92 -1.69
C ILE A 67 4.91 6.38 -0.37
N ILE A 68 6.21 6.16 -0.21
CA ILE A 68 6.90 6.57 1.01
C ILE A 68 6.82 8.08 1.20
N ASN A 69 6.95 8.86 0.12
CA ASN A 69 6.82 10.32 0.22
C ASN A 69 5.40 10.73 0.60
N LEU A 70 4.37 10.03 0.10
CA LEU A 70 2.99 10.29 0.51
C LEU A 70 2.80 10.02 1.99
N ILE A 71 3.42 8.97 2.51
CA ILE A 71 3.36 8.66 3.93
C ILE A 71 4.04 9.77 4.74
N LYS A 72 5.20 10.22 4.29
CA LYS A 72 5.95 11.28 4.98
C LYS A 72 5.14 12.56 5.08
N GLU A 73 4.36 12.88 4.08
CA GLU A 73 3.52 14.07 4.10
C GLU A 73 2.45 14.01 5.17
N ARG A 74 2.12 12.82 5.65
CA ARG A 74 1.11 12.61 6.69
C ARG A 74 1.71 12.61 8.11
N LEU A 75 3.00 12.53 8.22
CA LEU A 75 3.68 12.56 9.50
C LEU A 75 4.15 13.97 9.82
#